data_422206a9e3db7f694aa28dd9b87192e6
#
_entry.id   422206a9e3db7f694aa28dd9b87192e6
#
_cell.length_a   1.000
_cell.length_b   1.000
_cell.length_c   1.000
_cell.angle_alpha   90.00
_cell.angle_beta   90.00
_cell.angle_gamma   90.00
#
_symmetry.space_group_name_H-M   'P 1'
#
loop_
_entity.id
_entity.type
_entity.pdbx_description
1 polymer ?
#
loop_
_entity_poly.entity_id
_entity_poly.type
_entity_poly.pdbx_seq_one_letter_code
_entity_poly.pdbx_strand_id
1 'polypeptide(L)'
;MTSNVSGKAYALTLMCPIKGGTDNNNVAFADAIRDQLENWNAMATSPMARTPNTYLCRYYILDDVCTQSLPGAGIWDTISDILPMMPAKWRLAALPYEDHLKSRYLVFSSNFHGELEPYLQGIWRSAETDIRSIWRHCYGFDGVSDAATFIDYARRCQLDTSLFFVGSNDDSLAAQLKALYVKQEFSRFAQQTQDLPAAQLRQAYLQFMHRVKPRDDAGPSWTAGQRA
;
A
#
# COMPACT_ATOMS: atom_id res chain seq x y z
N MET A 1 -13.82 11.46 13.89
CA MET A 1 -13.26 11.15 12.55
C MET A 1 -12.04 10.30 12.81
N THR A 2 -11.91 9.15 12.18
CA THR A 2 -10.68 8.36 12.29
C THR A 2 -9.60 9.04 11.45
N SER A 3 -8.38 9.14 11.97
CA SER A 3 -7.24 9.78 11.30
C SER A 3 -6.87 9.13 9.95
N ASN A 4 -7.39 7.94 9.68
CA ASN A 4 -7.12 7.15 8.48
C ASN A 4 -8.07 7.46 7.31
N VAL A 5 -9.03 8.38 7.46
CA VAL A 5 -10.04 8.70 6.46
C VAL A 5 -9.92 10.14 5.97
N SER A 6 -9.97 10.34 4.65
CA SER A 6 -10.07 11.63 3.99
C SER A 6 -11.12 11.54 2.88
N GLY A 7 -12.29 12.18 3.08
CA GLY A 7 -13.45 11.96 2.23
C GLY A 7 -13.96 10.53 2.31
N LYS A 8 -14.04 9.85 1.18
CA LYS A 8 -14.35 8.40 1.09
C LYS A 8 -13.12 7.53 0.94
N ALA A 9 -11.94 8.13 0.83
CA ALA A 9 -10.68 7.40 0.75
C ALA A 9 -10.19 7.00 2.14
N TYR A 10 -9.56 5.83 2.21
CA TYR A 10 -8.98 5.25 3.42
C TYR A 10 -7.49 4.96 3.21
N ALA A 11 -6.65 5.33 4.18
CA ALA A 11 -5.24 4.94 4.25
C ALA A 11 -5.08 3.82 5.28
N LEU A 12 -4.69 2.66 4.81
CA LEU A 12 -4.37 1.51 5.66
C LEU A 12 -2.86 1.32 5.72
N THR A 13 -2.33 1.20 6.93
CA THR A 13 -0.95 0.73 7.13
C THR A 13 -0.97 -0.37 8.17
N LEU A 14 -0.51 -1.56 7.79
CA LEU A 14 -0.33 -2.69 8.68
C LEU A 14 1.15 -2.86 8.96
N MET A 15 1.51 -3.08 10.22
CA MET A 15 2.87 -3.39 10.66
C MET A 15 2.84 -4.74 11.37
N CYS A 16 3.18 -5.80 10.64
CA CYS A 16 3.06 -7.19 11.08
C CYS A 16 4.44 -7.73 11.47
N PRO A 17 4.69 -8.11 12.73
CA PRO A 17 5.98 -8.62 13.15
C PRO A 17 6.24 -10.00 12.51
N ILE A 18 7.41 -10.17 11.88
CA ILE A 18 7.83 -11.40 11.23
C ILE A 18 8.42 -12.34 12.28
N LYS A 19 8.05 -13.62 12.20
CA LYS A 19 8.60 -14.68 13.07
C LYS A 19 10.11 -14.82 12.84
N GLY A 20 10.85 -15.08 13.92
CA GLY A 20 12.23 -15.52 13.82
C GLY A 20 12.31 -16.96 13.30
N GLY A 21 13.37 -17.28 12.55
CA GLY A 21 13.61 -18.62 12.04
C GLY A 21 13.69 -18.69 10.52
N THR A 22 13.74 -19.92 10.03
CA THR A 22 13.89 -20.25 8.60
C THR A 22 12.79 -21.19 8.14
N ASP A 23 12.56 -21.23 6.83
CA ASP A 23 11.70 -22.21 6.19
C ASP A 23 12.40 -23.58 6.03
N ASN A 24 11.74 -24.53 5.37
CA ASN A 24 12.27 -25.87 5.13
C ASN A 24 13.53 -25.90 4.24
N ASN A 25 13.80 -24.79 3.51
CA ASN A 25 14.97 -24.62 2.65
C ASN A 25 16.08 -23.85 3.37
N ASN A 26 15.95 -23.61 4.68
CA ASN A 26 16.88 -22.83 5.50
C ASN A 26 16.98 -21.35 5.08
N VAL A 27 15.94 -20.81 4.44
CA VAL A 27 15.78 -19.38 4.09
C VAL A 27 15.09 -18.65 5.24
N ALA A 28 15.63 -17.52 5.68
CA ALA A 28 14.99 -16.72 6.72
C ALA A 28 13.59 -16.27 6.28
N PHE A 29 12.60 -16.29 7.19
CA PHE A 29 11.22 -15.94 6.85
C PHE A 29 11.07 -14.55 6.21
N ALA A 30 11.86 -13.57 6.63
CA ALA A 30 11.87 -12.24 6.02
C ALA A 30 12.34 -12.27 4.56
N ASP A 31 13.32 -13.11 4.25
CA ASP A 31 13.85 -13.25 2.89
C ASP A 31 12.88 -14.04 2.02
N ALA A 32 12.24 -15.09 2.55
CA ALA A 32 11.18 -15.81 1.86
C ALA A 32 9.99 -14.88 1.48
N ILE A 33 9.64 -13.92 2.35
CA ILE A 33 8.63 -12.90 2.04
C ILE A 33 9.13 -11.97 0.93
N ARG A 34 10.41 -11.52 0.96
CA ARG A 34 10.98 -10.66 -0.11
C ARG A 34 10.93 -11.35 -1.46
N ASP A 35 11.41 -12.57 -1.53
CA ASP A 35 11.41 -13.37 -2.76
C ASP A 35 9.99 -13.49 -3.33
N GLN A 36 9.00 -13.72 -2.48
CA GLN A 36 7.60 -13.81 -2.89
C GLN A 36 7.07 -12.46 -3.40
N LEU A 37 7.41 -11.34 -2.75
CA LEU A 37 7.02 -9.99 -3.19
C LEU A 37 7.70 -9.60 -4.51
N GLU A 38 8.96 -9.98 -4.71
CA GLU A 38 9.68 -9.78 -5.98
C GLU A 38 9.03 -10.59 -7.10
N ASN A 39 8.64 -11.84 -6.83
CA ASN A 39 7.87 -12.65 -7.77
C ASN A 39 6.55 -11.96 -8.16
N TRP A 40 5.80 -11.41 -7.20
CA TRP A 40 4.57 -10.66 -7.52
C TRP A 40 4.84 -9.43 -8.36
N ASN A 41 5.94 -8.72 -8.11
CA ASN A 41 6.32 -7.54 -8.89
C ASN A 41 6.72 -7.89 -10.33
N ALA A 42 7.26 -9.09 -10.56
CA ALA A 42 7.60 -9.60 -11.88
C ALA A 42 6.38 -10.10 -12.68
N MET A 43 5.24 -10.38 -12.04
CA MET A 43 4.02 -10.84 -12.71
C MET A 43 3.44 -9.76 -13.61
N ALA A 44 2.88 -10.16 -14.77
CA ALA A 44 2.14 -9.26 -15.65
C ALA A 44 0.93 -8.64 -14.94
N THR A 45 0.29 -9.39 -14.03
CA THR A 45 -0.81 -8.92 -13.19
C THR A 45 -0.54 -9.33 -11.75
N SER A 46 -0.25 -8.36 -10.91
CA SER A 46 -0.04 -8.55 -9.47
C SER A 46 -1.30 -9.11 -8.80
N PRO A 47 -1.18 -9.93 -7.73
CA PRO A 47 -2.33 -10.33 -6.91
C PRO A 47 -3.17 -9.13 -6.44
N MET A 48 -2.54 -7.99 -6.17
CA MET A 48 -3.22 -6.77 -5.72
C MET A 48 -4.05 -6.09 -6.83
N ALA A 49 -3.76 -6.34 -8.11
CA ALA A 49 -4.58 -5.83 -9.21
C ALA A 49 -5.98 -6.48 -9.24
N ARG A 50 -6.13 -7.66 -8.62
CA ARG A 50 -7.43 -8.35 -8.47
C ARG A 50 -8.25 -7.86 -7.29
N THR A 51 -7.61 -7.10 -6.38
CA THR A 51 -8.27 -6.58 -5.18
C THR A 51 -9.10 -5.35 -5.54
N PRO A 52 -10.42 -5.37 -5.29
CA PRO A 52 -11.30 -4.28 -5.67
C PRO A 52 -10.95 -2.98 -4.91
N ASN A 53 -11.15 -1.84 -5.58
CA ASN A 53 -10.99 -0.50 -5.03
C ASN A 53 -9.59 -0.10 -4.56
N THR A 54 -8.56 -0.91 -4.80
CA THR A 54 -7.17 -0.56 -4.46
C THR A 54 -6.63 0.48 -5.44
N TYR A 55 -6.38 1.71 -4.98
CA TYR A 55 -5.70 2.73 -5.79
C TYR A 55 -4.21 2.50 -5.86
N LEU A 56 -3.62 2.26 -4.70
CA LEU A 56 -2.20 2.15 -4.49
C LEU A 56 -1.95 1.22 -3.31
N CYS A 57 -1.01 0.30 -3.47
CA CYS A 57 -0.52 -0.47 -2.33
C CYS A 57 1.00 -0.64 -2.42
N ARG A 58 1.61 -0.83 -1.26
CA ARG A 58 3.04 -1.08 -1.11
C ARG A 58 3.26 -2.13 -0.05
N TYR A 59 4.25 -2.98 -0.32
CA TYR A 59 4.82 -3.92 0.64
C TYR A 59 6.30 -3.68 0.78
N TYR A 60 6.81 -3.77 1.98
CA TYR A 60 8.25 -3.79 2.24
C TYR A 60 8.55 -4.45 3.58
N ILE A 61 9.78 -4.90 3.72
CA ILE A 61 10.28 -5.42 4.97
C ILE A 61 11.07 -4.31 5.67
N LEU A 62 10.67 -4.02 6.90
CA LEU A 62 11.43 -3.16 7.80
C LEU A 62 12.33 -4.06 8.64
N ASP A 63 13.63 -4.03 8.33
CA ASP A 63 14.60 -4.90 8.99
C ASP A 63 14.96 -4.42 10.38
N ASP A 64 15.32 -3.16 10.48
CA ASP A 64 15.69 -2.52 11.73
C ASP A 64 15.57 -1.00 11.60
N VAL A 65 15.37 -0.34 12.71
CA VAL A 65 15.45 1.12 12.85
C VAL A 65 16.27 1.40 14.09
N CYS A 66 17.45 1.96 13.90
CA CYS A 66 18.25 2.51 14.98
C CYS A 66 17.72 3.90 15.33
N THR A 67 17.21 4.08 16.55
CA THR A 67 16.98 5.40 17.12
C THR A 67 17.99 5.64 18.22
N GLN A 68 18.74 6.72 18.11
CA GLN A 68 19.47 7.24 19.28
C GLN A 68 18.46 8.06 20.08
N SER A 69 17.98 7.52 21.20
CA SER A 69 17.26 8.31 22.17
C SER A 69 18.25 9.25 22.87
N LEU A 70 18.35 10.46 22.35
CA LEU A 70 19.00 11.53 23.12
C LEU A 70 18.15 11.76 24.36
N PRO A 71 18.74 11.70 25.58
CA PRO A 71 18.05 12.15 26.78
C PRO A 71 17.58 13.58 26.54
N GLY A 72 16.32 13.86 26.92
CA GLY A 72 15.67 15.15 26.65
C GLY A 72 16.55 16.34 27.02
N ALA A 73 16.51 17.34 26.17
CA ALA A 73 17.24 18.60 26.32
C ALA A 73 17.11 19.19 27.73
N GLY A 74 18.21 19.47 28.35
CA GLY A 74 18.23 20.25 29.61
C GLY A 74 19.44 20.06 30.50
N ILE A 75 19.89 18.86 30.78
CA ILE A 75 21.07 18.63 31.63
C ILE A 75 22.22 18.01 30.82
N TRP A 76 21.89 17.36 29.71
CA TRP A 76 22.81 16.56 28.92
C TRP A 76 23.61 17.36 27.89
N ASP A 77 23.12 18.52 27.45
CA ASP A 77 23.90 19.43 26.59
C ASP A 77 25.16 19.94 27.33
N THR A 78 25.04 20.16 28.65
CA THR A 78 26.17 20.56 29.50
C THR A 78 27.13 19.39 29.76
N ILE A 79 26.61 18.15 29.77
CA ILE A 79 27.44 16.94 29.97
C ILE A 79 28.21 16.57 28.68
N SER A 80 27.66 16.87 27.49
CA SER A 80 28.35 16.61 26.22
C SER A 80 29.65 17.39 26.10
N ASP A 81 29.72 18.59 26.66
CA ASP A 81 30.90 19.43 26.67
C ASP A 81 31.99 18.94 27.66
N ILE A 82 31.60 18.18 28.68
CA ILE A 82 32.50 17.61 29.69
C ILE A 82 32.92 16.18 29.31
N LEU A 83 32.20 15.52 28.39
CA LEU A 83 32.42 14.14 27.96
C LEU A 83 33.88 13.84 27.52
N PRO A 84 34.59 14.74 26.79
CA PRO A 84 35.97 14.53 26.39
C PRO A 84 36.96 14.39 27.55
N MET A 85 36.62 14.93 28.72
CA MET A 85 37.48 14.91 29.92
C MET A 85 37.22 13.71 30.83
N MET A 86 36.19 12.90 30.54
CA MET A 86 35.83 11.73 31.35
C MET A 86 36.64 10.48 30.96
N PRO A 87 36.96 9.58 31.94
CA PRO A 87 37.53 8.28 31.65
C PRO A 87 36.69 7.45 30.68
N ALA A 88 37.34 6.68 29.79
CA ALA A 88 36.67 5.93 28.71
C ALA A 88 35.50 5.04 29.19
N LYS A 89 35.63 4.43 30.38
CA LYS A 89 34.55 3.63 30.98
C LYS A 89 33.29 4.39 31.33
N TRP A 90 33.42 5.68 31.67
CA TRP A 90 32.30 6.56 31.99
C TRP A 90 31.65 7.15 30.72
N ARG A 91 32.47 7.37 29.69
CA ARG A 91 31.97 7.76 28.35
C ARG A 91 31.08 6.71 27.75
N LEU A 92 31.47 5.42 27.83
CA LEU A 92 30.66 4.30 27.34
C LEU A 92 29.31 4.17 28.07
N ALA A 93 29.27 4.49 29.38
CA ALA A 93 28.02 4.50 30.16
C ALA A 93 27.12 5.71 29.86
N ALA A 94 27.68 6.80 29.29
CA ALA A 94 26.96 8.03 28.97
C ALA A 94 26.58 8.11 27.47
N LEU A 95 26.97 7.12 26.65
CA LEU A 95 26.55 7.06 25.25
C LEU A 95 25.03 6.81 25.19
N PRO A 96 24.33 7.47 24.25
CA PRO A 96 22.91 7.20 24.05
C PRO A 96 22.69 5.73 23.75
N TYR A 97 21.68 5.16 24.37
CA TYR A 97 21.26 3.77 24.12
C TYR A 97 20.69 3.68 22.71
N GLU A 98 21.21 2.76 21.90
CA GLU A 98 20.63 2.47 20.59
C GLU A 98 19.47 1.50 20.78
N ASP A 99 18.27 1.98 20.47
CA ASP A 99 17.08 1.15 20.44
C ASP A 99 16.95 0.48 19.07
N HIS A 100 16.87 -0.84 19.09
CA HIS A 100 16.63 -1.67 17.92
C HIS A 100 15.22 -2.24 17.92
N LEU A 101 14.69 -2.55 16.75
CA LEU A 101 13.42 -3.25 16.63
C LEU A 101 13.57 -4.67 17.19
N LYS A 102 12.58 -5.10 17.98
CA LYS A 102 12.54 -6.47 18.55
C LYS A 102 12.32 -7.56 17.50
N SER A 103 11.80 -7.20 16.33
CA SER A 103 11.50 -8.09 15.19
C SER A 103 11.67 -7.32 13.91
N ARG A 104 11.88 -8.01 12.80
CA ARG A 104 11.60 -7.48 11.46
C ARG A 104 10.10 -7.38 11.27
N TYR A 105 9.64 -6.46 10.44
CA TYR A 105 8.21 -6.25 10.20
C TYR A 105 7.91 -6.29 8.71
N LEU A 106 6.84 -7.02 8.36
CA LEU A 106 6.16 -6.85 7.09
C LEU A 106 5.28 -5.61 7.20
N VAL A 107 5.56 -4.60 6.39
CA VAL A 107 4.72 -3.40 6.30
C VAL A 107 3.91 -3.48 5.02
N PHE A 108 2.60 -3.39 5.15
CA PHE A 108 1.65 -3.26 4.07
C PHE A 108 0.97 -1.91 4.16
N SER A 109 1.07 -1.10 3.13
CA SER A 109 0.36 0.18 3.04
C SER A 109 -0.52 0.19 1.81
N SER A 110 -1.78 0.60 1.97
CA SER A 110 -2.76 0.67 0.88
C SER A 110 -3.66 1.87 1.03
N ASN A 111 -3.94 2.52 -0.10
CA ASN A 111 -4.98 3.53 -0.23
C ASN A 111 -6.10 2.97 -1.09
N PHE A 112 -7.32 3.05 -0.59
CA PHE A 112 -8.51 2.55 -1.28
C PHE A 112 -9.71 3.45 -1.01
N HIS A 113 -10.78 3.25 -1.76
CA HIS A 113 -12.02 4.00 -1.61
C HIS A 113 -13.08 3.12 -0.95
N GLY A 114 -13.68 3.61 0.13
CA GLY A 114 -14.73 2.93 0.87
C GLY A 114 -14.32 2.49 2.28
N GLU A 115 -15.10 1.60 2.86
CA GLU A 115 -14.97 1.12 4.22
C GLU A 115 -13.87 0.05 4.36
N LEU A 116 -13.21 0.00 5.53
CA LEU A 116 -12.10 -0.93 5.82
C LEU A 116 -12.52 -2.41 5.73
N GLU A 117 -13.63 -2.78 6.35
CA GLU A 117 -14.05 -4.18 6.40
C GLU A 117 -14.38 -4.77 5.03
N PRO A 118 -15.22 -4.12 4.20
CA PRO A 118 -15.48 -4.58 2.84
C PRO A 118 -14.21 -4.68 1.99
N TYR A 119 -13.27 -3.75 2.19
CA TYR A 119 -11.99 -3.78 1.50
C TYR A 119 -11.15 -5.00 1.89
N LEU A 120 -10.94 -5.24 3.19
CA LEU A 120 -10.19 -6.40 3.68
C LEU A 120 -10.87 -7.74 3.29
N GLN A 121 -12.21 -7.78 3.31
CA GLN A 121 -12.96 -8.92 2.82
C GLN A 121 -12.73 -9.15 1.30
N GLY A 122 -12.65 -8.05 0.53
CA GLY A 122 -12.32 -8.08 -0.89
C GLY A 122 -10.91 -8.63 -1.14
N ILE A 123 -9.91 -8.17 -0.38
CA ILE A 123 -8.54 -8.70 -0.41
C ILE A 123 -8.55 -10.22 -0.17
N TRP A 124 -9.18 -10.66 0.91
CA TRP A 124 -9.24 -12.08 1.26
C TRP A 124 -9.85 -12.91 0.14
N ARG A 125 -11.01 -12.51 -0.37
CA ARG A 125 -11.71 -13.25 -1.44
C ARG A 125 -10.94 -13.33 -2.75
N SER A 126 -10.19 -12.29 -3.07
CA SER A 126 -9.49 -12.20 -4.36
C SER A 126 -8.07 -12.77 -4.35
N ALA A 127 -7.42 -12.83 -3.17
CA ALA A 127 -6.00 -13.12 -3.04
C ALA A 127 -5.65 -13.95 -1.79
N GLU A 128 -6.55 -14.79 -1.26
CA GLU A 128 -6.32 -15.56 -0.03
C GLU A 128 -5.01 -16.36 -0.07
N THR A 129 -4.80 -17.12 -1.16
CA THR A 129 -3.60 -17.94 -1.31
C THR A 129 -2.34 -17.09 -1.29
N ASP A 130 -2.35 -15.96 -1.99
CA ASP A 130 -1.22 -15.04 -2.05
C ASP A 130 -0.96 -14.42 -0.69
N ILE A 131 -2.01 -13.99 0.01
CA ILE A 131 -1.93 -13.44 1.36
C ILE A 131 -1.32 -14.45 2.32
N ARG A 132 -1.82 -15.67 2.32
CA ARG A 132 -1.27 -16.75 3.15
C ARG A 132 0.20 -17.03 2.85
N SER A 133 0.64 -16.90 1.59
CA SER A 133 2.03 -17.16 1.20
C SER A 133 3.04 -16.27 1.92
N ILE A 134 2.67 -15.03 2.26
CA ILE A 134 3.53 -14.06 2.93
C ILE A 134 3.20 -13.89 4.42
N TRP A 135 1.92 -13.70 4.79
CA TRP A 135 1.53 -13.41 6.18
C TRP A 135 1.66 -14.61 7.13
N ARG A 136 1.67 -15.87 6.63
CA ARG A 136 1.93 -17.05 7.47
C ARG A 136 3.24 -16.98 8.24
N HIS A 137 4.18 -16.17 7.76
CA HIS A 137 5.47 -15.94 8.40
C HIS A 137 5.42 -14.84 9.47
N CYS A 138 4.25 -14.22 9.71
CA CYS A 138 4.06 -13.20 10.72
C CYS A 138 3.45 -13.79 12.00
N TYR A 139 3.82 -13.21 13.14
CA TYR A 139 3.24 -13.59 14.43
C TYR A 139 1.73 -13.31 14.46
N GLY A 140 0.99 -14.23 15.05
CA GLY A 140 -0.46 -14.12 15.22
C GLY A 140 -1.29 -14.45 13.98
N PHE A 141 -0.67 -14.73 12.83
CA PHE A 141 -1.41 -15.11 11.61
C PHE A 141 -1.85 -16.59 11.62
N ASP A 142 -1.27 -17.44 12.45
CA ASP A 142 -1.63 -18.86 12.54
C ASP A 142 -3.11 -19.09 12.89
N GLY A 143 -3.74 -18.15 13.58
CA GLY A 143 -5.17 -18.17 13.91
C GLY A 143 -6.09 -17.65 12.80
N VAL A 144 -5.55 -17.24 11.63
CA VAL A 144 -6.35 -16.69 10.54
C VAL A 144 -6.82 -17.81 9.62
N SER A 145 -8.12 -18.13 9.69
CA SER A 145 -8.76 -19.18 8.92
C SER A 145 -9.68 -18.68 7.81
N ASP A 146 -10.24 -17.49 7.97
CA ASP A 146 -11.25 -16.90 7.10
C ASP A 146 -11.15 -15.37 7.04
N ALA A 147 -12.05 -14.74 6.29
CA ALA A 147 -12.08 -13.30 6.11
C ALA A 147 -12.31 -12.54 7.43
N ALA A 148 -13.11 -13.06 8.34
CA ALA A 148 -13.42 -12.37 9.61
C ALA A 148 -12.18 -12.33 10.51
N THR A 149 -11.52 -13.48 10.67
CA THR A 149 -10.27 -13.57 11.44
C THR A 149 -9.11 -12.80 10.79
N PHE A 150 -9.09 -12.69 9.44
CA PHE A 150 -8.15 -11.83 8.74
C PHE A 150 -8.39 -10.34 9.03
N ILE A 151 -9.66 -9.90 9.05
CA ILE A 151 -10.01 -8.52 9.40
C ILE A 151 -9.58 -8.20 10.84
N ASP A 152 -9.85 -9.10 11.78
CA ASP A 152 -9.42 -8.93 13.17
C ASP A 152 -7.90 -8.90 13.32
N TYR A 153 -7.19 -9.72 12.55
CA TYR A 153 -5.74 -9.69 12.49
C TYR A 153 -5.23 -8.34 11.94
N ALA A 154 -5.78 -7.88 10.83
CA ALA A 154 -5.40 -6.62 10.22
C ALA A 154 -5.63 -5.44 11.17
N ARG A 155 -6.76 -5.40 11.88
CA ARG A 155 -7.05 -4.35 12.87
C ARG A 155 -6.03 -4.30 14.00
N ARG A 156 -5.54 -5.46 14.46
CA ARG A 156 -4.50 -5.52 15.50
C ARG A 156 -3.13 -5.04 15.02
N CYS A 157 -2.85 -5.17 13.73
CA CYS A 157 -1.60 -4.75 13.11
C CYS A 157 -1.66 -3.34 12.51
N GLN A 158 -2.85 -2.71 12.51
CA GLN A 158 -3.06 -1.40 11.92
C GLN A 158 -2.39 -0.31 12.74
N LEU A 159 -1.71 0.60 12.04
CA LEU A 159 -1.22 1.84 12.60
C LEU A 159 -2.20 2.97 12.33
N ASP A 160 -2.38 3.82 13.33
CA ASP A 160 -3.14 5.05 13.16
C ASP A 160 -2.34 6.09 12.39
N THR A 161 -2.96 6.71 11.41
CA THR A 161 -2.36 7.77 10.61
C THR A 161 -2.49 9.11 11.34
N SER A 162 -1.39 9.85 11.46
CA SER A 162 -1.43 11.20 12.04
C SER A 162 -2.02 12.24 11.10
N LEU A 163 -1.76 12.10 9.79
CA LEU A 163 -2.32 12.94 8.74
C LEU A 163 -2.50 12.10 7.48
N PHE A 164 -3.72 12.09 6.95
CA PHE A 164 -4.02 11.57 5.62
C PHE A 164 -4.71 12.64 4.79
N PHE A 165 -4.14 12.95 3.64
CA PHE A 165 -4.65 13.96 2.72
C PHE A 165 -4.78 13.40 1.31
N VAL A 166 -5.92 13.65 0.68
CA VAL A 166 -6.20 13.31 -0.71
C VAL A 166 -6.34 14.59 -1.51
N GLY A 167 -5.40 14.86 -2.41
CA GLY A 167 -5.38 16.05 -3.27
C GLY A 167 -6.10 15.88 -4.60
N SER A 168 -6.75 14.73 -4.84
CA SER A 168 -7.55 14.46 -6.05
C SER A 168 -9.04 14.50 -5.74
N ASN A 169 -9.88 14.28 -6.79
CA ASN A 169 -11.31 14.08 -6.62
C ASN A 169 -11.57 12.83 -5.76
N ASP A 170 -12.65 12.89 -4.97
CA ASP A 170 -13.12 11.77 -4.14
C ASP A 170 -13.95 10.77 -4.99
N ASP A 171 -13.43 10.41 -6.16
CA ASP A 171 -14.05 9.50 -7.10
C ASP A 171 -13.62 8.04 -6.82
N SER A 172 -14.52 7.10 -7.11
CA SER A 172 -14.20 5.67 -7.03
C SER A 172 -13.09 5.27 -8.01
N LEU A 173 -12.40 4.17 -7.76
CA LEU A 173 -11.42 3.62 -8.69
C LEU A 173 -12.06 3.34 -10.08
N ALA A 174 -13.29 2.83 -10.10
CA ALA A 174 -14.03 2.59 -11.35
C ALA A 174 -14.23 3.86 -12.15
N ALA A 175 -14.65 4.96 -11.50
CA ALA A 175 -14.84 6.26 -12.14
C ALA A 175 -13.50 6.82 -12.68
N GLN A 176 -12.39 6.67 -11.92
CA GLN A 176 -11.07 7.10 -12.37
C GLN A 176 -10.56 6.30 -13.57
N LEU A 177 -10.70 4.96 -13.54
CA LEU A 177 -10.33 4.09 -14.66
C LEU A 177 -11.17 4.40 -15.91
N LYS A 178 -12.46 4.68 -15.72
CA LYS A 178 -13.36 5.12 -16.79
C LYS A 178 -12.90 6.43 -17.39
N ALA A 179 -12.58 7.42 -16.58
CA ALA A 179 -12.09 8.73 -17.06
C ALA A 179 -10.80 8.60 -17.87
N LEU A 180 -9.86 7.77 -17.41
CA LEU A 180 -8.61 7.47 -18.15
C LEU A 180 -8.89 6.80 -19.50
N TYR A 181 -9.77 5.82 -19.53
CA TYR A 181 -10.19 5.15 -20.77
C TYR A 181 -10.82 6.16 -21.76
N VAL A 182 -11.77 6.95 -21.30
CA VAL A 182 -12.44 7.96 -22.14
C VAL A 182 -11.43 8.98 -22.67
N LYS A 183 -10.49 9.43 -21.83
CA LYS A 183 -9.41 10.35 -22.26
C LYS A 183 -8.57 9.74 -23.38
N GLN A 184 -8.14 8.50 -23.25
CA GLN A 184 -7.33 7.83 -24.27
C GLN A 184 -8.09 7.64 -25.57
N GLU A 185 -9.32 7.15 -25.49
CA GLU A 185 -10.18 6.97 -26.66
C GLU A 185 -10.54 8.29 -27.36
N PHE A 186 -10.71 9.37 -26.57
CA PHE A 186 -10.90 10.71 -27.14
C PHE A 186 -9.65 11.21 -27.86
N SER A 187 -8.46 10.97 -27.33
CA SER A 187 -7.21 11.34 -28.02
C SER A 187 -7.08 10.61 -29.37
N ARG A 188 -7.41 9.32 -29.41
CA ARG A 188 -7.44 8.55 -30.66
C ARG A 188 -8.50 9.09 -31.63
N PHE A 189 -9.71 9.37 -31.14
CA PHE A 189 -10.79 9.96 -31.91
C PHE A 189 -10.35 11.29 -32.53
N ALA A 190 -9.78 12.20 -31.73
CA ALA A 190 -9.34 13.51 -32.20
C ALA A 190 -8.27 13.40 -33.30
N GLN A 191 -7.32 12.48 -33.15
CA GLN A 191 -6.30 12.22 -34.18
C GLN A 191 -6.87 11.66 -35.48
N GLN A 192 -7.85 10.77 -35.39
CA GLN A 192 -8.45 10.10 -36.56
C GLN A 192 -9.45 10.94 -37.32
N THR A 193 -10.00 11.99 -36.68
CA THR A 193 -11.08 12.79 -37.24
C THR A 193 -10.65 14.21 -37.59
N GLN A 194 -9.34 14.51 -37.58
CA GLN A 194 -8.82 15.78 -38.09
C GLN A 194 -9.25 15.96 -39.56
N ASP A 195 -9.62 17.17 -39.90
CA ASP A 195 -9.98 17.58 -41.24
C ASP A 195 -11.28 16.92 -41.82
N LEU A 196 -12.07 16.23 -41.02
CA LEU A 196 -13.35 15.70 -41.48
C LEU A 196 -14.38 16.82 -41.66
N PRO A 197 -15.20 16.79 -42.74
CA PRO A 197 -16.35 17.68 -42.89
C PRO A 197 -17.30 17.54 -41.70
N ALA A 198 -17.99 18.64 -41.32
CA ALA A 198 -18.83 18.72 -40.13
C ALA A 198 -19.86 17.57 -40.00
N ALA A 199 -20.49 17.17 -41.09
CA ALA A 199 -21.48 16.08 -41.10
C ALA A 199 -20.82 14.72 -40.74
N GLN A 200 -19.67 14.45 -41.30
CA GLN A 200 -18.89 13.21 -41.01
C GLN A 200 -18.33 13.22 -39.60
N LEU A 201 -17.81 14.36 -39.14
CA LEU A 201 -17.35 14.53 -37.78
C LEU A 201 -18.46 14.28 -36.76
N ARG A 202 -19.67 14.83 -37.02
CA ARG A 202 -20.84 14.57 -36.15
C ARG A 202 -21.17 13.08 -36.09
N GLN A 203 -21.17 12.39 -37.21
CA GLN A 203 -21.46 10.95 -37.25
C GLN A 203 -20.38 10.16 -36.49
N ALA A 204 -19.10 10.45 -36.70
CA ALA A 204 -17.99 9.85 -36.00
C ALA A 204 -18.06 10.08 -34.46
N TYR A 205 -18.45 11.31 -34.05
CA TYR A 205 -18.63 11.62 -32.63
C TYR A 205 -19.78 10.82 -32.01
N LEU A 206 -20.91 10.65 -32.68
CA LEU A 206 -22.00 9.82 -32.16
C LEU A 206 -21.59 8.35 -32.02
N GLN A 207 -20.83 7.82 -32.96
CA GLN A 207 -20.26 6.47 -32.87
C GLN A 207 -19.26 6.36 -31.73
N PHE A 208 -18.37 7.34 -31.53
CA PHE A 208 -17.47 7.44 -30.41
C PHE A 208 -18.22 7.41 -29.07
N MET A 209 -19.23 8.27 -28.89
CA MET A 209 -20.02 8.32 -27.66
C MET A 209 -20.72 7.00 -27.34
N HIS A 210 -21.28 6.35 -28.39
CA HIS A 210 -21.90 5.03 -28.24
C HIS A 210 -20.89 3.94 -27.83
N ARG A 211 -19.67 3.99 -28.37
CA ARG A 211 -18.60 3.04 -28.05
C ARG A 211 -18.07 3.23 -26.64
N VAL A 212 -17.73 4.44 -26.25
CA VAL A 212 -17.07 4.70 -24.96
C VAL A 212 -18.04 4.79 -23.79
N LYS A 213 -19.30 5.13 -24.02
CA LYS A 213 -20.33 5.27 -22.97
C LYS A 213 -19.81 6.05 -21.76
N PRO A 214 -19.45 7.32 -21.87
CA PRO A 214 -18.64 8.04 -20.89
C PRO A 214 -19.31 8.21 -19.50
N ARG A 215 -20.63 8.00 -19.40
CA ARG A 215 -21.42 8.10 -18.16
C ARG A 215 -21.82 6.75 -17.57
N ASP A 216 -21.38 5.65 -18.17
CA ASP A 216 -21.71 4.29 -17.76
C ASP A 216 -20.47 3.64 -17.16
N ASP A 217 -20.37 3.60 -15.83
CA ASP A 217 -19.23 3.03 -15.11
C ASP A 217 -19.11 1.51 -15.30
N ALA A 218 -20.21 0.84 -15.68
CA ALA A 218 -20.22 -0.59 -16.07
C ALA A 218 -19.83 -0.81 -17.54
N GLY A 219 -19.74 0.25 -18.35
CA GLY A 219 -19.34 0.19 -19.75
C GLY A 219 -17.84 -0.04 -19.92
N PRO A 220 -17.33 -0.01 -21.18
CA PRO A 220 -15.91 -0.19 -21.45
C PRO A 220 -15.03 0.76 -20.62
N SER A 221 -14.01 0.23 -19.96
CA SER A 221 -13.12 0.93 -19.05
C SER A 221 -11.73 0.31 -19.07
N TRP A 222 -10.76 0.98 -18.48
CA TRP A 222 -9.48 0.35 -18.16
C TRP A 222 -9.65 -0.67 -17.04
N THR A 223 -8.80 -1.69 -17.08
CA THR A 223 -8.72 -2.68 -16.00
C THR A 223 -7.64 -2.25 -15.00
N ALA A 224 -7.87 -2.46 -13.72
CA ALA A 224 -6.87 -2.22 -12.68
C ALA A 224 -5.57 -2.98 -13.00
N GLY A 225 -4.41 -2.31 -12.87
CA GLY A 225 -3.11 -2.87 -13.21
C GLY A 225 -2.77 -2.92 -14.72
N GLN A 226 -3.68 -2.50 -15.59
CA GLN A 226 -3.39 -2.37 -17.02
C GLN A 226 -2.33 -1.27 -17.24
N ARG A 227 -1.28 -1.62 -17.97
CA ARG A 227 -0.25 -0.66 -18.39
C ARG A 227 -0.68 0.00 -19.70
N ALA A 228 -0.41 1.30 -19.86
CA ALA A 228 -0.68 2.08 -21.07
C ALA A 228 0.26 1.67 -22.21
#